data_af27dfcee0d098b8d1e6a08e8e2e268c
#
_entry.id   af27dfcee0d098b8d1e6a08e8e2e268c
#
_cell.length_a   1.000
_cell.length_b   1.000
_cell.length_c   1.000
_cell.angle_alpha   90.00
_cell.angle_beta   90.00
_cell.angle_gamma   90.00
#
_symmetry.space_group_name_H-M   'P 1'
#
loop_
_entity.id
_entity.type
_entity.pdbx_description
1 polymer ?
#
loop_
_entity_poly.entity_id
_entity_poly.type
_entity_poly.pdbx_seq_one_letter_code
_entity_poly.pdbx_strand_id
1 'polypeptide(L)'
;MPENHRQSLVSGEQLGLRYALALPQAAIHGQRGERLGRFAGSSVDFQDHREYQPGDDLRHIDWNAYARSDQLIVKLYREEVQPHLDLILDTSRSMALIDTPKAAALHKLSAIFATAATNARCSHAVWTTGEGFNRVANDNQPPSAWGEFPMESAIPFEEAYGLLPPRLRRQGIRVIISDLFWPGDPLPTLRKL
;
A
#
# COMPACT_ATOMS: atom_id res chain seq x y z
N MET A 1 -24.54 15.14 18.01
CA MET A 1 -23.46 16.08 17.65
C MET A 1 -22.57 15.37 16.66
N PRO A 2 -22.20 15.97 15.52
CA PRO A 2 -21.27 15.32 14.62
C PRO A 2 -19.96 15.06 15.36
N GLU A 3 -19.55 13.80 15.37
CA GLU A 3 -18.27 13.39 15.96
C GLU A 3 -17.16 14.13 15.20
N ASN A 4 -16.34 14.88 15.91
CA ASN A 4 -15.27 15.68 15.28
C ASN A 4 -14.32 14.70 14.56
N HIS A 5 -13.98 14.96 13.30
CA HIS A 5 -13.10 14.14 12.45
C HIS A 5 -11.84 13.69 13.21
N ARG A 6 -11.24 14.60 13.97
CA ARG A 6 -10.08 14.31 14.81
C ARG A 6 -10.38 13.27 15.90
N GLN A 7 -11.57 13.31 16.48
CA GLN A 7 -11.96 12.33 17.51
C GLN A 7 -12.13 10.93 16.91
N SER A 8 -12.68 10.86 15.69
CA SER A 8 -12.79 9.59 14.94
C SER A 8 -11.43 9.02 14.58
N LEU A 9 -10.45 9.86 14.15
CA LEU A 9 -9.07 9.43 13.89
C LEU A 9 -8.40 8.90 15.16
N VAL A 10 -8.46 9.63 16.26
CA VAL A 10 -7.90 9.21 17.57
C VAL A 10 -8.51 7.91 18.05
N SER A 11 -9.86 7.81 18.00
CA SER A 11 -10.58 6.60 18.37
C SER A 11 -10.20 5.41 17.49
N GLY A 12 -10.04 5.64 16.19
CA GLY A 12 -9.60 4.63 15.23
C GLY A 12 -8.16 4.17 15.48
N GLU A 13 -7.25 5.10 15.76
CA GLU A 13 -5.86 4.79 16.10
C GLU A 13 -5.78 3.91 17.36
N GLN A 14 -6.46 4.31 18.43
CA GLN A 14 -6.51 3.51 19.67
C GLN A 14 -7.06 2.10 19.46
N LEU A 15 -8.09 1.98 18.62
CA LEU A 15 -8.65 0.67 18.29
C LEU A 15 -7.68 -0.12 17.41
N GLY A 16 -7.02 0.52 16.46
CA GLY A 16 -6.03 -0.06 15.55
C GLY A 16 -4.85 -0.69 16.26
N LEU A 17 -4.44 -0.18 17.43
CA LEU A 17 -3.36 -0.76 18.25
C LEU A 17 -3.60 -2.22 18.66
N ARG A 18 -4.84 -2.66 18.62
CA ARG A 18 -5.22 -4.05 18.97
C ARG A 18 -5.07 -5.03 17.80
N TYR A 19 -4.79 -4.54 16.61
CA TYR A 19 -4.76 -5.33 15.38
C TYR A 19 -3.41 -5.19 14.69
N ALA A 20 -3.06 -6.22 13.93
CA ALA A 20 -2.00 -6.18 12.93
C ALA A 20 -2.56 -6.73 11.62
N LEU A 21 -2.14 -6.18 10.49
CA LEU A 21 -2.57 -6.70 9.20
C LEU A 21 -2.02 -8.10 8.99
N ALA A 22 -2.91 -9.03 8.64
CA ALA A 22 -2.50 -10.34 8.14
C ALA A 22 -2.00 -10.17 6.70
N LEU A 23 -0.68 -10.13 6.54
CA LEU A 23 -0.06 -9.93 5.22
C LEU A 23 -0.01 -11.26 4.47
N PRO A 24 -0.43 -11.31 3.18
CA PRO A 24 -0.25 -12.49 2.36
C PRO A 24 1.25 -12.84 2.25
N GLN A 25 1.59 -14.12 2.37
CA GLN A 25 2.99 -14.56 2.23
C GLN A 25 3.61 -14.16 0.88
N ALA A 26 2.81 -14.09 -0.17
CA ALA A 26 3.23 -13.60 -1.49
C ALA A 26 3.62 -12.10 -1.50
N ALA A 27 3.09 -11.30 -0.58
CA ALA A 27 3.47 -9.88 -0.44
C ALA A 27 4.80 -9.71 0.30
N ILE A 28 5.22 -10.72 1.08
CA ILE A 28 6.48 -10.74 1.82
C ILE A 28 7.60 -11.36 0.96
N HIS A 29 7.24 -12.22 0.03
CA HIS A 29 8.16 -12.89 -0.86
C HIS A 29 7.90 -12.37 -2.29
N GLY A 30 8.80 -11.54 -2.80
CA GLY A 30 8.75 -11.16 -4.21
C GLY A 30 8.59 -12.40 -5.08
N GLN A 31 7.49 -12.49 -5.85
CA GLN A 31 7.30 -13.60 -6.78
C GLN A 31 8.51 -13.66 -7.72
N ARG A 32 9.12 -14.82 -7.75
CA ARG A 32 10.24 -15.23 -8.59
C ARG A 32 9.84 -15.10 -10.07
N GLY A 33 10.20 -14.01 -10.68
CA GLY A 33 10.01 -13.78 -12.09
C GLY A 33 11.00 -12.72 -12.53
N GLU A 34 12.13 -13.15 -13.05
CA GLU A 34 12.96 -12.47 -14.02
C GLU A 34 12.90 -10.94 -14.04
N ARG A 35 13.47 -10.29 -13.03
CA ARG A 35 14.17 -9.00 -13.17
C ARG A 35 14.64 -8.56 -11.80
N LEU A 36 15.91 -8.77 -11.52
CA LEU A 36 16.63 -8.06 -10.46
C LEU A 36 16.53 -6.55 -10.73
N GLY A 37 15.47 -5.93 -10.20
CA GLY A 37 15.25 -4.49 -10.27
C GLY A 37 16.14 -3.80 -9.24
N ARG A 38 16.95 -2.87 -9.70
CA ARG A 38 17.73 -1.94 -8.91
C ARG A 38 16.84 -1.18 -7.92
N PHE A 39 16.82 -1.59 -6.66
CA PHE A 39 16.38 -0.73 -5.56
C PHE A 39 17.51 -0.64 -4.54
N ALA A 40 18.09 0.55 -4.42
CA ALA A 40 19.02 0.88 -3.35
C ALA A 40 18.28 0.87 -2.02
N GLY A 41 18.67 -0.02 -1.10
CA GLY A 41 18.23 0.02 0.31
C GLY A 41 17.57 -1.24 0.86
N SER A 42 17.39 -2.32 0.10
CA SER A 42 16.91 -3.59 0.65
C SER A 42 18.08 -4.40 1.21
N SER A 43 17.92 -4.92 2.43
CA SER A 43 18.78 -5.98 2.94
C SER A 43 18.62 -7.20 2.04
N VAL A 44 19.70 -7.60 1.40
CA VAL A 44 19.72 -8.74 0.49
C VAL A 44 20.28 -9.92 1.28
N ASP A 45 19.41 -10.80 1.77
CA ASP A 45 19.82 -12.01 2.45
C ASP A 45 20.15 -13.10 1.45
N PHE A 46 21.30 -13.74 1.66
CA PHE A 46 21.66 -14.94 0.93
C PHE A 46 20.63 -16.04 1.18
N GLN A 47 20.08 -16.62 0.12
CA GLN A 47 19.06 -17.65 0.22
C GLN A 47 19.64 -19.05 -0.09
N ASP A 48 20.27 -19.21 -1.25
CA ASP A 48 20.70 -20.51 -1.75
C ASP A 48 21.68 -20.35 -2.94
N HIS A 49 22.20 -21.46 -3.39
CA HIS A 49 22.98 -21.58 -4.60
C HIS A 49 22.19 -22.37 -5.68
N ARG A 50 22.36 -22.00 -6.94
CA ARG A 50 21.91 -22.81 -8.07
C ARG A 50 22.95 -22.79 -9.19
N GLU A 51 22.86 -23.79 -10.06
CA GLU A 51 23.69 -23.79 -11.26
C GLU A 51 23.39 -22.59 -12.17
N TYR A 52 24.42 -22.06 -12.73
CA TYR A 52 24.34 -20.96 -13.71
C TYR A 52 23.55 -21.40 -14.95
N GLN A 53 22.69 -20.53 -15.42
CA GLN A 53 22.00 -20.67 -16.70
C GLN A 53 22.35 -19.49 -17.63
N PRO A 54 22.48 -19.73 -18.97
CA PRO A 54 22.71 -18.64 -19.90
C PRO A 54 21.68 -17.52 -19.76
N GLY A 55 22.15 -16.30 -19.49
CA GLY A 55 21.31 -15.13 -19.21
C GLY A 55 21.31 -14.67 -17.75
N ASP A 56 21.87 -15.45 -16.83
CA ASP A 56 22.07 -15.03 -15.44
C ASP A 56 23.10 -13.89 -15.33
N ASP A 57 22.92 -13.05 -14.32
CA ASP A 57 23.85 -11.94 -14.05
C ASP A 57 25.16 -12.49 -13.47
N LEU A 58 26.24 -12.32 -14.22
CA LEU A 58 27.58 -12.80 -13.87
C LEU A 58 28.11 -12.23 -12.55
N ARG A 59 27.57 -11.11 -12.07
CA ARG A 59 27.93 -10.52 -10.77
C ARG A 59 27.53 -11.36 -9.58
N HIS A 60 26.58 -12.27 -9.77
CA HIS A 60 26.10 -13.18 -8.73
C HIS A 60 26.79 -14.55 -8.75
N ILE A 61 27.76 -14.77 -9.63
CA ILE A 61 28.55 -16.00 -9.63
C ILE A 61 29.36 -16.10 -8.32
N ASP A 62 29.31 -17.27 -7.70
CA ASP A 62 30.18 -17.61 -6.58
C ASP A 62 31.53 -18.11 -7.09
N TRP A 63 32.46 -17.17 -7.26
CA TRP A 63 33.81 -17.49 -7.71
C TRP A 63 34.59 -18.43 -6.75
N ASN A 64 34.26 -18.38 -5.46
CA ASN A 64 34.87 -19.29 -4.47
C ASN A 64 34.34 -20.73 -4.62
N ALA A 65 33.09 -20.89 -4.96
CA ALA A 65 32.49 -22.18 -5.26
C ALA A 65 33.08 -22.74 -6.58
N TYR A 66 33.15 -21.89 -7.61
CA TYR A 66 33.77 -22.24 -8.89
C TYR A 66 35.20 -22.73 -8.74
N ALA A 67 36.03 -22.04 -7.98
CA ALA A 67 37.42 -22.40 -7.77
C ALA A 67 37.60 -23.77 -7.07
N ARG A 68 36.59 -24.29 -6.37
CA ARG A 68 36.62 -25.56 -5.65
C ARG A 68 35.97 -26.72 -6.40
N SER A 69 34.95 -26.44 -7.21
CA SER A 69 34.12 -27.48 -7.84
C SER A 69 34.16 -27.46 -9.37
N ASP A 70 34.78 -26.43 -9.96
CA ASP A 70 34.79 -26.20 -11.41
C ASP A 70 33.36 -26.08 -12.02
N GLN A 71 32.37 -25.80 -11.17
CA GLN A 71 30.98 -25.60 -11.56
C GLN A 71 30.56 -24.15 -11.39
N LEU A 72 29.97 -23.56 -12.42
CA LEU A 72 29.42 -22.22 -12.35
C LEU A 72 28.14 -22.24 -11.50
N ILE A 73 28.22 -21.62 -10.33
CA ILE A 73 27.15 -21.54 -9.35
C ILE A 73 26.81 -20.07 -9.14
N VAL A 74 25.52 -19.75 -9.14
CA VAL A 74 24.99 -18.40 -8.88
C VAL A 74 24.41 -18.35 -7.48
N LYS A 75 24.76 -17.31 -6.74
CA LYS A 75 24.16 -16.98 -5.45
C LYS A 75 22.75 -16.43 -5.67
N LEU A 76 21.78 -17.08 -5.05
CA LEU A 76 20.41 -16.58 -4.98
C LEU A 76 20.26 -15.73 -3.73
N TYR A 77 19.76 -14.54 -3.91
CA TYR A 77 19.46 -13.63 -2.82
C TYR A 77 17.95 -13.47 -2.68
N ARG A 78 17.48 -13.40 -1.44
CA ARG A 78 16.11 -13.04 -1.13
C ARG A 78 16.06 -11.52 -0.96
N GLU A 79 15.30 -10.85 -1.80
CA GLU A 79 14.96 -9.46 -1.58
C GLU A 79 13.86 -9.40 -0.51
N GLU A 80 14.14 -8.77 0.62
CA GLU A 80 13.14 -8.49 1.64
C GLU A 80 12.26 -7.34 1.13
N VAL A 81 11.16 -7.70 0.48
CA VAL A 81 10.19 -6.71 0.02
C VAL A 81 9.39 -6.24 1.22
N GLN A 82 9.61 -5.01 1.65
CA GLN A 82 8.81 -4.42 2.70
C GLN A 82 7.36 -4.27 2.20
N PRO A 83 6.39 -4.92 2.86
CA PRO A 83 5.00 -4.85 2.46
C PRO A 83 4.50 -3.41 2.53
N HIS A 84 3.56 -3.05 1.67
CA HIS A 84 3.00 -1.71 1.57
C HIS A 84 1.49 -1.75 1.46
N LEU A 85 0.82 -0.83 2.15
CA LEU A 85 -0.61 -0.62 2.11
C LEU A 85 -0.93 0.73 1.47
N ASP A 86 -1.67 0.74 0.38
CA ASP A 86 -2.28 1.93 -0.17
C ASP A 86 -3.74 2.00 0.31
N LEU A 87 -4.06 2.99 1.15
CA LEU A 87 -5.41 3.32 1.57
C LEU A 87 -6.00 4.36 0.63
N ILE A 88 -7.13 4.04 0.03
CA ILE A 88 -7.85 4.94 -0.89
C ILE A 88 -9.16 5.32 -0.22
N LEU A 89 -9.30 6.59 0.11
CA LEU A 89 -10.44 7.14 0.82
C LEU A 89 -11.33 7.89 -0.16
N ASP A 90 -12.56 7.45 -0.29
CA ASP A 90 -13.57 8.15 -1.06
C ASP A 90 -14.03 9.38 -0.30
N THR A 91 -13.67 10.54 -0.79
CA THR A 91 -14.05 11.84 -0.21
C THR A 91 -15.13 12.55 -1.04
N SER A 92 -15.96 11.79 -1.75
CA SER A 92 -17.12 12.30 -2.45
C SER A 92 -18.19 12.83 -1.49
N ARG A 93 -19.08 13.68 -2.00
CA ARG A 93 -20.18 14.26 -1.22
C ARG A 93 -21.12 13.22 -0.62
N SER A 94 -21.26 12.03 -1.22
CA SER A 94 -22.08 10.96 -0.69
C SER A 94 -21.57 10.44 0.66
N MET A 95 -20.26 10.57 0.92
CA MET A 95 -19.64 10.20 2.19
C MET A 95 -19.87 11.23 3.30
N ALA A 96 -20.23 12.46 2.96
CA ALA A 96 -20.50 13.57 3.90
C ALA A 96 -21.98 13.85 4.13
N LEU A 97 -22.87 12.93 3.77
CA LEU A 97 -24.31 13.12 3.97
C LEU A 97 -24.64 13.39 5.44
N ILE A 98 -25.43 14.44 5.67
CA ILE A 98 -25.88 14.85 6.99
C ILE A 98 -26.65 13.69 7.64
N ASP A 99 -26.52 13.55 8.96
CA ASP A 99 -27.15 12.50 9.78
C ASP A 99 -26.73 11.06 9.42
N THR A 100 -25.61 10.88 8.74
CA THR A 100 -25.02 9.58 8.49
C THR A 100 -23.67 9.43 9.18
N PRO A 101 -23.30 8.22 9.65
CA PRO A 101 -22.00 7.97 10.29
C PRO A 101 -20.86 7.78 9.27
N LYS A 102 -21.10 7.98 7.95
CA LYS A 102 -20.17 7.62 6.90
C LYS A 102 -18.82 8.33 7.04
N ALA A 103 -18.84 9.66 7.22
CA ALA A 103 -17.62 10.45 7.38
C ALA A 103 -16.83 10.03 8.62
N ALA A 104 -17.49 9.86 9.75
CA ALA A 104 -16.86 9.38 11.00
C ALA A 104 -16.30 7.96 10.82
N ALA A 105 -17.04 7.07 10.18
CA ALA A 105 -16.62 5.70 9.88
C ALA A 105 -15.39 5.68 8.95
N LEU A 106 -15.35 6.51 7.91
CA LEU A 106 -14.21 6.63 7.00
C LEU A 106 -12.95 7.02 7.77
N HIS A 107 -12.99 8.09 8.57
CA HIS A 107 -11.86 8.52 9.40
C HIS A 107 -11.42 7.43 10.38
N LYS A 108 -12.38 6.80 11.06
CA LYS A 108 -12.09 5.75 12.03
C LYS A 108 -11.46 4.52 11.39
N LEU A 109 -12.02 4.04 10.28
CA LEU A 109 -11.49 2.88 9.55
C LEU A 109 -10.12 3.16 8.95
N SER A 110 -9.91 4.35 8.36
CA SER A 110 -8.59 4.72 7.81
C SER A 110 -7.52 4.69 8.89
N ALA A 111 -7.81 5.21 10.09
CA ALA A 111 -6.90 5.18 11.21
C ALA A 111 -6.64 3.75 11.72
N ILE A 112 -7.67 2.89 11.79
CA ILE A 112 -7.51 1.47 12.17
C ILE A 112 -6.56 0.78 11.20
N PHE A 113 -6.79 0.89 9.89
CA PHE A 113 -5.97 0.22 8.89
C PHE A 113 -4.52 0.72 8.87
N ALA A 114 -4.30 2.02 8.97
CA ALA A 114 -2.95 2.58 9.00
C ALA A 114 -2.17 2.13 10.23
N THR A 115 -2.80 2.16 11.41
CA THR A 115 -2.19 1.70 12.65
C THR A 115 -1.91 0.19 12.62
N ALA A 116 -2.87 -0.61 12.13
CA ALA A 116 -2.68 -2.06 11.97
C ALA A 116 -1.58 -2.40 10.95
N ALA A 117 -1.41 -1.58 9.90
CA ALA A 117 -0.30 -1.69 8.96
C ALA A 117 1.05 -1.45 9.65
N THR A 118 1.14 -0.37 10.43
CA THR A 118 2.34 -0.04 11.21
C THR A 118 2.71 -1.17 12.18
N ASN A 119 1.74 -1.74 12.89
CA ASN A 119 1.94 -2.88 13.80
C ASN A 119 2.46 -4.12 13.05
N ALA A 120 2.08 -4.30 11.79
CA ALA A 120 2.56 -5.38 10.92
C ALA A 120 3.90 -5.05 10.23
N ARG A 121 4.57 -3.96 10.58
CA ARG A 121 5.76 -3.45 9.87
C ARG A 121 5.53 -3.23 8.37
N CYS A 122 4.30 -2.92 8.01
CA CYS A 122 3.88 -2.59 6.66
C CYS A 122 3.91 -1.07 6.50
N SER A 123 4.65 -0.55 5.53
CA SER A 123 4.56 0.87 5.20
C SER A 123 3.18 1.19 4.60
N HIS A 124 2.71 2.41 4.73
CA HIS A 124 1.43 2.81 4.13
C HIS A 124 1.48 4.18 3.45
N ALA A 125 0.55 4.40 2.54
CA ALA A 125 0.22 5.68 1.94
C ALA A 125 -1.30 5.86 1.95
N VAL A 126 -1.76 7.08 2.16
CA VAL A 126 -3.19 7.41 2.24
C VAL A 126 -3.53 8.39 1.14
N TRP A 127 -4.54 8.06 0.35
CA TRP A 127 -4.99 8.81 -0.79
C TRP A 127 -6.44 9.21 -0.62
N THR A 128 -6.78 10.46 -0.93
CA THR A 128 -8.16 10.94 -1.00
C THR A 128 -8.57 11.18 -2.45
N THR A 129 -9.84 10.94 -2.77
CA THR A 129 -10.42 11.26 -4.06
C THR A 129 -10.97 12.69 -4.02
N GLY A 130 -10.40 13.58 -4.80
CA GLY A 130 -10.85 14.97 -4.91
C GLY A 130 -10.91 15.36 -6.39
N GLU A 131 -10.27 16.45 -6.75
CA GLU A 131 -9.96 16.79 -8.14
C GLU A 131 -8.77 15.92 -8.64
N GLY A 132 -8.90 14.60 -8.49
CA GLY A 132 -7.85 13.62 -8.68
C GLY A 132 -7.49 12.90 -7.38
N PHE A 133 -6.53 11.99 -7.42
CA PHE A 133 -6.05 11.31 -6.21
C PHE A 133 -4.94 12.12 -5.56
N ASN A 134 -5.20 12.60 -4.36
CA ASN A 134 -4.26 13.40 -3.60
C ASN A 134 -3.75 12.62 -2.38
N ARG A 135 -2.45 12.68 -2.16
CA ARG A 135 -1.86 12.05 -0.99
C ARG A 135 -2.15 12.88 0.26
N VAL A 136 -2.60 12.22 1.33
CA VAL A 136 -2.87 12.87 2.61
C VAL A 136 -1.56 13.42 3.19
N ALA A 137 -1.59 14.68 3.63
CA ALA A 137 -0.46 15.28 4.31
C ALA A 137 -0.16 14.53 5.62
N ASN A 138 1.14 14.32 5.89
CA ASN A 138 1.60 13.62 7.10
C ASN A 138 1.09 12.17 7.25
N ASP A 139 0.74 11.49 6.16
CA ASP A 139 0.27 10.11 6.19
C ASP A 139 1.29 9.11 6.77
N ASN A 140 2.55 9.51 6.88
CA ASN A 140 3.63 8.77 7.53
C ASN A 140 3.69 8.96 9.06
N GLN A 141 2.87 9.83 9.62
CA GLN A 141 2.72 10.05 11.05
C GLN A 141 1.51 9.26 11.60
N PRO A 142 1.36 9.16 12.94
CA PRO A 142 0.16 8.58 13.53
C PRO A 142 -1.12 9.24 13.01
N PRO A 143 -2.21 8.49 12.81
CA PRO A 143 -3.46 9.03 12.25
C PRO A 143 -4.01 10.27 12.96
N SER A 144 -3.80 10.37 14.27
CA SER A 144 -4.18 11.56 15.06
C SER A 144 -3.51 12.87 14.61
N ALA A 145 -2.40 12.78 13.86
CA ALA A 145 -1.67 13.92 13.32
C ALA A 145 -2.03 14.24 11.84
N TRP A 146 -2.92 13.46 11.23
CA TRP A 146 -3.35 13.73 9.85
C TRP A 146 -4.21 14.98 9.78
N GLY A 147 -4.15 15.66 8.61
CA GLY A 147 -5.03 16.78 8.31
C GLY A 147 -6.48 16.36 8.09
N GLU A 148 -7.35 17.34 7.94
CA GLU A 148 -8.74 17.12 7.57
C GLU A 148 -8.84 16.60 6.13
N PHE A 149 -9.80 15.71 5.90
CA PHE A 149 -10.15 15.23 4.56
C PHE A 149 -11.37 16.01 4.07
N PRO A 150 -11.21 16.93 3.12
CA PRO A 150 -12.36 17.64 2.55
C PRO A 150 -13.25 16.63 1.80
N MET A 151 -14.49 16.46 2.26
CA MET A 151 -15.48 15.54 1.65
C MET A 151 -16.45 16.33 0.78
N GLU A 152 -15.93 17.03 -0.20
CA GLU A 152 -16.70 17.95 -1.04
C GLU A 152 -16.67 17.57 -2.52
N SER A 153 -15.93 16.54 -2.89
CA SER A 153 -15.78 16.16 -4.28
C SER A 153 -17.12 15.81 -4.94
N ALA A 154 -17.39 16.48 -6.04
CA ALA A 154 -18.50 16.16 -6.93
C ALA A 154 -18.05 15.31 -8.12
N ILE A 155 -16.74 15.09 -8.26
CA ILE A 155 -16.14 14.36 -9.38
C ILE A 155 -16.31 12.87 -9.13
N PRO A 156 -16.84 12.09 -10.08
CA PRO A 156 -16.92 10.63 -9.99
C PRO A 156 -15.53 9.99 -9.80
N PHE A 157 -15.49 8.87 -9.12
CA PHE A 157 -14.25 8.13 -8.83
C PHE A 157 -13.42 7.83 -10.08
N GLU A 158 -14.07 7.42 -11.17
CA GLU A 158 -13.42 7.15 -12.45
C GLU A 158 -12.81 8.39 -13.07
N GLU A 159 -13.51 9.51 -13.02
CA GLU A 159 -13.03 10.80 -13.54
C GLU A 159 -11.85 11.29 -12.70
N ALA A 160 -11.91 11.20 -11.38
CA ALA A 160 -10.79 11.52 -10.48
C ALA A 160 -9.54 10.69 -10.82
N TYR A 161 -9.72 9.40 -11.15
CA TYR A 161 -8.61 8.55 -11.61
C TYR A 161 -8.04 9.02 -12.96
N GLY A 162 -8.89 9.47 -13.87
CA GLY A 162 -8.47 9.99 -15.18
C GLY A 162 -7.69 11.31 -15.08
N LEU A 163 -8.08 12.18 -14.13
CA LEU A 163 -7.44 13.49 -13.93
C LEU A 163 -6.04 13.36 -13.31
N LEU A 164 -5.95 12.67 -12.19
CA LEU A 164 -4.69 12.46 -11.48
C LEU A 164 -4.70 11.08 -10.80
N PRO A 165 -4.14 10.04 -11.45
CA PRO A 165 -4.08 8.71 -10.88
C PRO A 165 -3.11 8.64 -9.69
N PRO A 166 -3.41 7.81 -8.67
CA PRO A 166 -2.52 7.63 -7.53
C PRO A 166 -1.24 6.91 -7.94
N ARG A 167 -0.13 7.29 -7.32
CA ARG A 167 1.16 6.60 -7.51
C ARG A 167 1.26 5.40 -6.58
N LEU A 168 0.53 4.35 -6.87
CA LEU A 168 0.49 3.13 -6.08
C LEU A 168 1.75 2.28 -6.27
N ARG A 169 2.14 1.53 -5.23
CA ARG A 169 3.21 0.55 -5.35
C ARG A 169 2.73 -0.71 -6.06
N ARG A 170 3.54 -1.27 -6.97
CA ARG A 170 3.16 -2.43 -7.80
C ARG A 170 2.76 -3.67 -7.00
N GLN A 171 3.37 -3.92 -5.84
CA GLN A 171 3.14 -5.09 -5.00
C GLN A 171 2.48 -4.71 -3.66
N GLY A 172 1.76 -3.58 -3.62
CA GLY A 172 1.04 -3.13 -2.44
C GLY A 172 -0.31 -3.82 -2.26
N ILE A 173 -0.75 -3.91 -1.01
CA ILE A 173 -2.14 -4.19 -0.67
C ILE A 173 -2.92 -2.90 -0.88
N ARG A 174 -4.10 -2.99 -1.46
CA ARG A 174 -4.97 -1.83 -1.68
C ARG A 174 -6.26 -2.01 -0.92
N VAL A 175 -6.59 -1.01 -0.12
CA VAL A 175 -7.85 -0.94 0.62
C VAL A 175 -8.59 0.32 0.22
N ILE A 176 -9.80 0.15 -0.29
CA ILE A 176 -10.67 1.25 -0.67
C ILE A 176 -11.77 1.36 0.37
N ILE A 177 -11.96 2.57 0.91
CA ILE A 177 -13.04 2.87 1.86
C ILE A 177 -14.01 3.83 1.17
N SER A 178 -15.18 3.32 0.81
CA SER A 178 -16.23 4.02 0.07
C SER A 178 -17.59 3.42 0.39
N ASP A 179 -18.64 4.16 0.15
CA ASP A 179 -20.02 3.62 0.11
C ASP A 179 -20.35 2.99 -1.26
N LEU A 180 -19.41 3.03 -2.21
CA LEU A 180 -19.54 2.53 -3.58
C LEU A 180 -20.70 3.18 -4.35
N PHE A 181 -21.16 4.35 -3.93
CA PHE A 181 -22.24 5.09 -4.60
C PHE A 181 -21.71 5.90 -5.79
N TRP A 182 -21.00 5.19 -6.67
CA TRP A 182 -20.41 5.78 -7.87
C TRP A 182 -21.37 5.65 -9.06
N PRO A 183 -21.50 6.68 -9.89
CA PRO A 183 -22.24 6.55 -11.14
C PRO A 183 -21.47 5.64 -12.10
N GLY A 184 -22.17 4.69 -12.72
CA GLY A 184 -21.61 3.78 -13.71
C GLY A 184 -20.98 2.49 -13.13
N ASP A 185 -20.20 1.81 -13.97
CA ASP A 185 -19.51 0.56 -13.59
C ASP A 185 -18.12 0.87 -12.98
N PRO A 186 -17.87 0.58 -11.71
CA PRO A 186 -16.58 0.84 -11.08
C PRO A 186 -15.49 -0.17 -11.46
N LEU A 187 -15.84 -1.32 -12.02
CA LEU A 187 -14.91 -2.43 -12.27
C LEU A 187 -13.72 -2.06 -13.16
N PRO A 188 -13.88 -1.28 -14.26
CA PRO A 188 -12.75 -0.90 -15.10
C PRO A 188 -11.71 -0.07 -14.34
N THR A 189 -12.15 0.81 -13.45
CA THR A 189 -11.26 1.65 -12.64
C THR A 189 -10.63 0.86 -11.51
N LEU A 190 -11.40 0.00 -10.83
CA LEU A 190 -10.87 -0.87 -9.78
C LEU A 190 -9.78 -1.84 -10.28
N ARG A 191 -9.90 -2.30 -11.52
CA ARG A 191 -8.87 -3.16 -12.15
C ARG A 191 -7.56 -2.43 -12.47
N LYS A 192 -7.58 -1.11 -12.56
CA LYS A 192 -6.39 -0.28 -12.81
C LYS A 192 -5.68 0.10 -11.50
N LEU A 193 -6.39 0.04 -10.39
CA LEU A 193 -5.87 0.21 -9.04
C LEU A 193 -5.19 -1.07 -8.57
#